data_b4e65e2d166486371e103176ce7b8c6d
#
_entry.id   b4e65e2d166486371e103176ce7b8c6d
#
_cell.length_a   1.000
_cell.length_b   1.000
_cell.length_c   1.000
_cell.angle_alpha   90.00
_cell.angle_beta   90.00
_cell.angle_gamma   90.00
#
_symmetry.space_group_name_H-M   'P 1'
#
loop_
_entity.id
_entity.type
_entity.pdbx_description
1 polymer ?
#
loop_
_entity_poly.entity_id
_entity_poly.type
_entity_poly.pdbx_seq_one_letter_code
_entity_poly.pdbx_strand_id
1 'polypeptide(L)'
;MEVLNKKLSVKNLNKTYGGKTVLNNISFDLMEGEFLSILGPSGCGKTTLLRILIGLETADSGEIIKGGQDISSLPSFDRGMGIVFQNYALFPNMTVLQNVQYALTLRKETKKQSKEIALKTLEQVGLTDQIHKRPHQLSGGQQQRVAIARTLAMNPDVILLDEPISALDVTNREIMKAELKSLQKKFNATMLFITHDQEEAFFLSDRIMVMSEGNIEQMATPLDLYRNPANDYINEFVVKQLDKKYQDLSRYTGRGKYEG
;
A
#
# COMPACT_ATOMS: atom_id res chain seq x y z
N MET A 1 -8.95 0.74 26.55
CA MET A 1 -8.90 0.14 25.21
C MET A 1 -9.49 1.18 24.28
N GLU A 2 -8.65 1.84 23.46
CA GLU A 2 -9.16 2.68 22.37
C GLU A 2 -10.00 1.80 21.45
N VAL A 3 -11.24 2.21 21.21
CA VAL A 3 -12.10 1.58 20.20
C VAL A 3 -11.50 1.98 18.85
N LEU A 4 -10.67 1.11 18.26
CA LEU A 4 -10.11 1.31 16.94
C LEU A 4 -11.28 1.47 15.94
N ASN A 5 -11.39 2.65 15.36
CA ASN A 5 -12.44 2.97 14.41
C ASN A 5 -12.15 2.27 13.07
N LYS A 6 -13.14 1.53 12.53
CA LYS A 6 -13.01 0.87 11.23
C LYS A 6 -13.09 1.91 10.12
N LYS A 7 -11.99 2.10 9.39
CA LYS A 7 -11.93 3.01 8.24
C LYS A 7 -12.54 2.40 6.98
N LEU A 8 -12.26 1.10 6.77
CA LEU A 8 -12.77 0.32 5.64
C LEU A 8 -13.14 -1.08 6.12
N SER A 9 -14.27 -1.62 5.65
CA SER A 9 -14.68 -3.00 5.87
C SER A 9 -15.03 -3.65 4.53
N VAL A 10 -14.41 -4.78 4.24
CA VAL A 10 -14.69 -5.61 3.07
C VAL A 10 -15.39 -6.87 3.52
N LYS A 11 -16.50 -7.24 2.86
CA LYS A 11 -17.32 -8.38 3.26
C LYS A 11 -17.62 -9.28 2.07
N ASN A 12 -17.25 -10.55 2.19
CA ASN A 12 -17.58 -11.64 1.28
C ASN A 12 -17.32 -11.29 -0.21
N LEU A 13 -16.20 -10.58 -0.48
CA LEU A 13 -15.87 -10.12 -1.81
C LEU A 13 -15.43 -11.28 -2.69
N ASN A 14 -16.06 -11.43 -3.86
CA ASN A 14 -15.76 -12.46 -4.83
C ASN A 14 -15.45 -11.86 -6.19
N LYS A 15 -14.52 -12.50 -6.94
CA LYS A 15 -14.19 -12.14 -8.32
C LYS A 15 -13.74 -13.35 -9.11
N THR A 16 -14.29 -13.48 -10.31
CA THR A 16 -14.00 -14.56 -11.27
C THR A 16 -13.71 -13.97 -12.64
N TYR A 17 -12.74 -14.51 -13.36
CA TYR A 17 -12.45 -14.18 -14.74
C TYR A 17 -12.43 -15.47 -15.57
N GLY A 18 -13.25 -15.54 -16.62
CA GLY A 18 -13.26 -16.69 -17.53
C GLY A 18 -13.46 -18.04 -16.82
N GLY A 19 -14.29 -18.08 -15.77
CA GLY A 19 -14.55 -19.28 -14.97
C GLY A 19 -13.48 -19.58 -13.90
N LYS A 20 -12.37 -18.81 -13.83
CA LYS A 20 -11.35 -18.94 -12.77
C LYS A 20 -11.62 -17.95 -11.64
N THR A 21 -11.85 -18.45 -10.43
CA THR A 21 -11.96 -17.62 -9.23
C THR A 21 -10.60 -17.00 -8.89
N VAL A 22 -10.58 -15.69 -8.72
CA VAL A 22 -9.39 -14.89 -8.38
C VAL A 22 -9.48 -14.31 -6.99
N LEU A 23 -10.69 -14.01 -6.52
CA LEU A 23 -10.96 -13.67 -5.12
C LEU A 23 -12.13 -14.53 -4.65
N ASN A 24 -11.94 -15.18 -3.52
CA ASN A 24 -12.90 -16.10 -2.94
C ASN A 24 -13.25 -15.68 -1.52
N ASN A 25 -14.45 -15.13 -1.32
CA ASN A 25 -15.01 -14.77 -0.03
C ASN A 25 -14.08 -13.89 0.85
N ILE A 26 -13.43 -12.90 0.26
CA ILE A 26 -12.49 -12.01 0.94
C ILE A 26 -13.24 -11.11 1.92
N SER A 27 -12.87 -11.19 3.21
CA SER A 27 -13.46 -10.36 4.26
C SER A 27 -12.37 -9.88 5.23
N PHE A 28 -12.28 -8.56 5.44
CA PHE A 28 -11.36 -7.96 6.40
C PHE A 28 -11.76 -6.53 6.75
N ASP A 29 -11.24 -6.04 7.87
CA ASP A 29 -11.37 -4.64 8.29
C ASP A 29 -9.99 -3.97 8.26
N LEU A 30 -9.95 -2.70 7.83
CA LEU A 30 -8.81 -1.81 7.92
C LEU A 30 -9.13 -0.70 8.92
N MET A 31 -8.30 -0.56 9.95
CA MET A 31 -8.51 0.40 11.03
C MET A 31 -7.97 1.78 10.67
N GLU A 32 -8.51 2.81 11.29
CA GLU A 32 -8.02 4.18 11.09
C GLU A 32 -6.57 4.33 11.54
N GLY A 33 -5.73 4.94 10.70
CA GLY A 33 -4.30 5.10 10.95
C GLY A 33 -3.47 3.82 10.82
N GLU A 34 -4.08 2.68 10.45
CA GLU A 34 -3.39 1.40 10.30
C GLU A 34 -2.57 1.32 9.02
N PHE A 35 -1.41 0.67 9.12
CA PHE A 35 -0.63 0.17 7.98
C PHE A 35 -0.86 -1.34 7.85
N LEU A 36 -1.73 -1.75 6.91
CA LEU A 36 -2.02 -3.16 6.60
C LEU A 36 -1.27 -3.58 5.35
N SER A 37 -0.42 -4.61 5.43
CA SER A 37 0.17 -5.21 4.23
C SER A 37 -0.62 -6.42 3.74
N ILE A 38 -0.75 -6.54 2.43
CA ILE A 38 -1.22 -7.75 1.73
C ILE A 38 0.00 -8.44 1.14
N LEU A 39 0.37 -9.57 1.71
CA LEU A 39 1.51 -10.38 1.34
C LEU A 39 1.04 -11.65 0.61
N GLY A 40 1.73 -12.04 -0.46
CA GLY A 40 1.41 -13.28 -1.17
C GLY A 40 2.15 -13.41 -2.49
N PRO A 41 2.16 -14.59 -3.12
CA PRO A 41 2.82 -14.82 -4.39
C PRO A 41 2.17 -14.04 -5.54
N SER A 42 2.87 -13.93 -6.66
CA SER A 42 2.31 -13.32 -7.87
C SER A 42 1.08 -14.11 -8.35
N GLY A 43 0.03 -13.38 -8.76
CA GLY A 43 -1.20 -13.99 -9.27
C GLY A 43 -2.20 -14.48 -8.22
N CYS A 44 -1.97 -14.31 -6.91
CA CYS A 44 -2.91 -14.72 -5.87
C CYS A 44 -4.12 -13.78 -5.66
N GLY A 45 -4.25 -12.71 -6.46
CA GLY A 45 -5.42 -11.81 -6.41
C GLY A 45 -5.19 -10.42 -5.80
N LYS A 46 -4.00 -10.10 -5.26
CA LYS A 46 -3.72 -8.82 -4.56
C LYS A 46 -4.05 -7.57 -5.38
N THR A 47 -3.52 -7.50 -6.60
CA THR A 47 -3.76 -6.35 -7.50
C THR A 47 -5.24 -6.27 -7.94
N THR A 48 -5.92 -7.41 -8.12
CA THR A 48 -7.35 -7.45 -8.40
C THR A 48 -8.15 -6.88 -7.22
N LEU A 49 -7.84 -7.31 -6.00
CA LEU A 49 -8.46 -6.76 -4.78
C LEU A 49 -8.27 -5.25 -4.71
N LEU A 50 -7.05 -4.76 -4.92
CA LEU A 50 -6.75 -3.33 -4.88
C LEU A 50 -7.51 -2.56 -5.97
N ARG A 51 -7.59 -3.09 -7.21
CA ARG A 51 -8.37 -2.47 -8.29
C ARG A 51 -9.86 -2.39 -7.98
N ILE A 52 -10.41 -3.42 -7.34
CA ILE A 52 -11.80 -3.42 -6.88
C ILE A 52 -12.00 -2.37 -5.78
N LEU A 53 -11.12 -2.29 -4.80
CA LEU A 53 -11.20 -1.30 -3.72
C LEU A 53 -11.22 0.13 -4.24
N ILE A 54 -10.30 0.47 -5.18
CA ILE A 54 -10.25 1.81 -5.77
C ILE A 54 -11.37 2.08 -6.79
N GLY A 55 -12.11 1.05 -7.24
CA GLY A 55 -13.19 1.19 -8.23
C GLY A 55 -12.74 1.21 -9.69
N LEU A 56 -11.59 0.63 -9.99
CA LEU A 56 -11.10 0.37 -11.36
C LEU A 56 -11.58 -0.97 -11.91
N GLU A 57 -12.09 -1.83 -11.03
CA GLU A 57 -12.66 -3.14 -11.34
C GLU A 57 -13.90 -3.35 -10.49
N THR A 58 -14.86 -4.16 -10.95
CA THR A 58 -16.09 -4.49 -10.21
C THR A 58 -16.00 -5.89 -9.64
N ALA A 59 -16.35 -6.07 -8.37
CA ALA A 59 -16.55 -7.39 -7.78
C ALA A 59 -17.78 -8.08 -8.36
N ASP A 60 -17.80 -9.41 -8.36
CA ASP A 60 -18.97 -10.18 -8.77
C ASP A 60 -20.02 -10.24 -7.65
N SER A 61 -19.55 -10.20 -6.38
CA SER A 61 -20.40 -10.07 -5.19
C SER A 61 -19.58 -9.57 -3.99
N GLY A 62 -20.26 -9.21 -2.91
CA GLY A 62 -19.69 -8.68 -1.69
C GLY A 62 -19.90 -7.19 -1.53
N GLU A 63 -19.46 -6.64 -0.39
CA GLU A 63 -19.66 -5.24 -0.01
C GLU A 63 -18.33 -4.60 0.39
N ILE A 64 -18.19 -3.30 0.07
CA ILE A 64 -17.09 -2.45 0.51
C ILE A 64 -17.70 -1.28 1.28
N ILE A 65 -17.52 -1.27 2.59
CA ILE A 65 -18.11 -0.27 3.49
C ILE A 65 -17.01 0.68 3.97
N LYS A 66 -17.19 1.98 3.78
CA LYS A 66 -16.29 3.03 4.28
C LYS A 66 -17.09 4.06 5.07
N GLY A 67 -16.69 4.30 6.32
CA GLY A 67 -17.41 5.23 7.21
C GLY A 67 -18.89 4.89 7.39
N GLY A 68 -19.24 3.60 7.37
CA GLY A 68 -20.63 3.12 7.48
C GLY A 68 -21.45 3.15 6.19
N GLN A 69 -20.89 3.66 5.08
CA GLN A 69 -21.55 3.73 3.77
C GLN A 69 -21.00 2.65 2.84
N ASP A 70 -21.89 1.95 2.13
CA ASP A 70 -21.50 1.06 1.03
C ASP A 70 -21.02 1.89 -0.18
N ILE A 71 -19.77 1.65 -0.57
CA ILE A 71 -19.12 2.33 -1.70
C ILE A 71 -18.85 1.39 -2.88
N SER A 72 -19.38 0.17 -2.86
CA SER A 72 -19.10 -0.87 -3.85
C SER A 72 -19.44 -0.43 -5.28
N SER A 73 -20.57 0.30 -5.45
CA SER A 73 -21.04 0.81 -6.73
C SER A 73 -20.53 2.21 -7.09
N LEU A 74 -19.86 2.90 -6.17
CA LEU A 74 -19.36 4.24 -6.45
C LEU A 74 -18.20 4.24 -7.44
N PRO A 75 -18.14 5.23 -8.35
CA PRO A 75 -16.98 5.40 -9.22
C PRO A 75 -15.74 5.78 -8.40
N SER A 76 -14.55 5.51 -8.94
CA SER A 76 -13.25 5.66 -8.28
C SER A 76 -13.05 7.03 -7.60
N PHE A 77 -13.45 8.12 -8.27
CA PHE A 77 -13.24 9.49 -7.77
C PHE A 77 -14.13 9.85 -6.56
N ASP A 78 -15.23 9.12 -6.34
CA ASP A 78 -16.15 9.33 -5.21
C ASP A 78 -15.84 8.45 -3.99
N ARG A 79 -14.94 7.46 -4.14
CA ARG A 79 -14.57 6.56 -3.03
C ARG A 79 -13.72 7.21 -1.96
N GLY A 80 -13.14 8.39 -2.21
CA GLY A 80 -12.28 9.09 -1.25
C GLY A 80 -10.98 8.35 -0.94
N MET A 81 -10.52 7.49 -1.84
CA MET A 81 -9.27 6.73 -1.73
C MET A 81 -8.24 7.24 -2.73
N GLY A 82 -6.96 7.06 -2.41
CA GLY A 82 -5.86 7.33 -3.31
C GLY A 82 -5.07 6.08 -3.64
N ILE A 83 -4.41 6.05 -4.79
CA ILE A 83 -3.58 4.91 -5.21
C ILE A 83 -2.23 5.38 -5.72
N VAL A 84 -1.17 4.64 -5.33
CA VAL A 84 0.18 4.72 -5.90
C VAL A 84 0.45 3.39 -6.61
N PHE A 85 0.64 3.46 -7.93
CA PHE A 85 0.92 2.29 -8.76
C PHE A 85 2.41 1.93 -8.74
N GLN A 86 2.73 0.69 -9.05
CA GLN A 86 4.09 0.15 -9.14
C GLN A 86 5.00 0.96 -10.09
N ASN A 87 4.47 1.43 -11.21
CA ASN A 87 5.19 2.27 -12.19
C ASN A 87 5.03 3.77 -11.92
N TYR A 88 4.55 4.15 -10.72
CA TYR A 88 4.28 5.54 -10.27
C TYR A 88 3.23 6.29 -11.10
N ALA A 89 2.96 5.90 -12.33
CA ALA A 89 1.99 6.48 -13.27
C ALA A 89 2.05 8.03 -13.30
N LEU A 90 3.26 8.60 -13.33
CA LEU A 90 3.46 10.05 -13.46
C LEU A 90 3.17 10.50 -14.90
N PHE A 91 2.63 11.71 -15.04
CA PHE A 91 2.44 12.34 -16.33
C PHE A 91 3.80 12.83 -16.87
N PRO A 92 4.35 12.20 -17.93
CA PRO A 92 5.74 12.43 -18.36
C PRO A 92 5.97 13.84 -18.89
N ASN A 93 4.94 14.48 -19.43
CA ASN A 93 4.98 15.82 -20.02
C ASN A 93 4.73 16.96 -19.01
N MET A 94 4.38 16.61 -17.75
CA MET A 94 4.13 17.55 -16.68
C MET A 94 5.33 17.65 -15.75
N THR A 95 5.54 18.84 -15.16
CA THR A 95 6.52 19.02 -14.08
C THR A 95 6.08 18.31 -12.80
N VAL A 96 6.97 18.20 -11.82
CA VAL A 96 6.67 17.67 -10.47
C VAL A 96 5.48 18.41 -9.86
N LEU A 97 5.52 19.76 -9.87
CA LEU A 97 4.41 20.57 -9.35
C LEU A 97 3.11 20.29 -10.09
N GLN A 98 3.14 20.24 -11.42
CA GLN A 98 1.96 19.98 -12.24
C GLN A 98 1.39 18.57 -11.99
N ASN A 99 2.25 17.55 -11.80
CA ASN A 99 1.81 16.20 -11.45
C ASN A 99 1.00 16.17 -10.15
N VAL A 100 1.49 16.86 -9.10
CA VAL A 100 0.81 16.91 -7.81
C VAL A 100 -0.45 17.78 -7.88
N GLN A 101 -0.39 18.89 -8.61
CA GLN A 101 -1.49 19.85 -8.72
C GLN A 101 -2.66 19.32 -9.57
N TYR A 102 -2.42 18.40 -10.52
CA TYR A 102 -3.37 18.03 -11.56
C TYR A 102 -4.75 17.63 -11.00
N ALA A 103 -4.81 16.65 -10.12
CA ALA A 103 -6.08 16.18 -9.56
C ALA A 103 -6.80 17.25 -8.74
N LEU A 104 -6.06 18.11 -8.05
CA LEU A 104 -6.60 19.24 -7.29
C LEU A 104 -7.30 20.27 -8.20
N THR A 105 -6.84 20.45 -9.44
CA THR A 105 -7.46 21.38 -10.40
C THR A 105 -8.80 20.91 -10.94
N LEU A 106 -9.06 19.59 -10.85
CA LEU A 106 -10.31 18.99 -11.33
C LEU A 106 -11.45 19.10 -10.31
N ARG A 107 -11.15 19.27 -9.02
CA ARG A 107 -12.14 19.44 -7.96
C ARG A 107 -12.42 20.91 -7.71
N LYS A 108 -13.71 21.29 -7.68
CA LYS A 108 -14.14 22.69 -7.45
C LYS A 108 -13.61 23.25 -6.14
N GLU A 109 -13.58 22.42 -5.10
CA GLU A 109 -13.21 22.77 -3.72
C GLU A 109 -11.73 23.13 -3.60
N THR A 110 -10.86 22.44 -4.32
CA THR A 110 -9.40 22.61 -4.22
C THR A 110 -8.80 23.42 -5.36
N LYS A 111 -9.53 23.67 -6.44
CA LYS A 111 -9.03 24.31 -7.66
C LYS A 111 -8.31 25.63 -7.40
N LYS A 112 -8.89 26.51 -6.58
CA LYS A 112 -8.31 27.84 -6.28
C LYS A 112 -7.02 27.75 -5.46
N GLN A 113 -6.89 26.76 -4.58
CA GLN A 113 -5.74 26.54 -3.69
C GLN A 113 -4.81 25.43 -4.19
N SER A 114 -5.04 24.89 -5.38
CA SER A 114 -4.35 23.71 -5.90
C SER A 114 -2.83 23.85 -5.92
N LYS A 115 -2.31 25.03 -6.26
CA LYS A 115 -0.86 25.32 -6.28
C LYS A 115 -0.29 25.35 -4.86
N GLU A 116 -0.97 25.99 -3.92
CA GLU A 116 -0.54 26.10 -2.53
C GLU A 116 -0.50 24.72 -1.86
N ILE A 117 -1.58 23.94 -2.01
CA ILE A 117 -1.67 22.57 -1.50
C ILE A 117 -0.54 21.71 -2.08
N ALA A 118 -0.32 21.78 -3.40
CA ALA A 118 0.71 21.00 -4.07
C ALA A 118 2.13 21.38 -3.57
N LEU A 119 2.44 22.66 -3.42
CA LEU A 119 3.73 23.13 -2.91
C LEU A 119 3.96 22.67 -1.47
N LYS A 120 2.97 22.82 -0.59
CA LYS A 120 3.03 22.36 0.80
C LYS A 120 3.26 20.85 0.89
N THR A 121 2.56 20.08 0.05
CA THR A 121 2.73 18.60 0.04
C THR A 121 4.11 18.20 -0.47
N LEU A 122 4.63 18.90 -1.51
CA LEU A 122 5.97 18.66 -2.04
C LEU A 122 7.07 18.99 -1.03
N GLU A 123 6.89 20.05 -0.24
CA GLU A 123 7.77 20.37 0.90
C GLU A 123 7.78 19.23 1.93
N GLN A 124 6.62 18.67 2.26
CA GLN A 124 6.47 17.61 3.25
C GLN A 124 7.17 16.30 2.87
N VAL A 125 7.34 16.05 1.55
CA VAL A 125 8.06 14.88 1.01
C VAL A 125 9.48 15.22 0.54
N GLY A 126 10.00 16.43 0.84
CA GLY A 126 11.38 16.85 0.55
C GLY A 126 11.70 17.05 -0.93
N LEU A 127 10.73 17.56 -1.72
CA LEU A 127 10.88 17.77 -3.17
C LEU A 127 10.79 19.25 -3.60
N THR A 128 10.99 20.20 -2.69
CA THR A 128 10.88 21.64 -2.97
C THR A 128 11.79 22.09 -4.12
N ASP A 129 13.03 21.59 -4.16
CA ASP A 129 14.01 21.96 -5.20
C ASP A 129 13.75 21.27 -6.55
N GLN A 130 12.82 20.34 -6.63
CA GLN A 130 12.53 19.52 -7.81
C GLN A 130 11.26 19.95 -8.55
N ILE A 131 10.52 20.95 -8.07
CA ILE A 131 9.16 21.32 -8.53
C ILE A 131 9.06 21.63 -10.03
N HIS A 132 10.14 22.11 -10.66
CA HIS A 132 10.20 22.44 -12.08
C HIS A 132 10.69 21.29 -12.97
N LYS A 133 11.24 20.20 -12.37
CA LYS A 133 11.71 19.04 -13.13
C LYS A 133 10.54 18.21 -13.67
N ARG A 134 10.82 17.45 -14.73
CA ARG A 134 9.93 16.43 -15.29
C ARG A 134 10.34 15.05 -14.78
N PRO A 135 9.44 14.04 -14.84
CA PRO A 135 9.72 12.69 -14.33
C PRO A 135 11.03 12.07 -14.80
N HIS A 136 11.37 12.20 -16.08
CA HIS A 136 12.63 11.66 -16.65
C HIS A 136 13.92 12.30 -16.09
N GLN A 137 13.83 13.40 -15.37
CA GLN A 137 14.94 14.11 -14.74
C GLN A 137 15.11 13.73 -13.26
N LEU A 138 14.30 12.80 -12.76
CA LEU A 138 14.25 12.38 -11.36
C LEU A 138 14.78 10.96 -11.21
N SER A 139 15.40 10.66 -10.05
CA SER A 139 15.66 9.27 -9.64
C SER A 139 14.36 8.51 -9.37
N GLY A 140 14.41 7.17 -9.37
CA GLY A 140 13.24 6.34 -9.06
C GLY A 140 12.60 6.68 -7.72
N GLY A 141 13.40 6.89 -6.67
CA GLY A 141 12.88 7.30 -5.34
C GLY A 141 12.24 8.71 -5.37
N GLN A 142 12.78 9.65 -6.16
CA GLN A 142 12.15 10.95 -6.33
C GLN A 142 10.82 10.85 -7.09
N GLN A 143 10.74 10.04 -8.15
CA GLN A 143 9.49 9.79 -8.88
C GLN A 143 8.43 9.17 -7.96
N GLN A 144 8.81 8.23 -7.12
CA GLN A 144 7.93 7.64 -6.13
C GLN A 144 7.40 8.67 -5.13
N ARG A 145 8.27 9.53 -4.57
CA ARG A 145 7.84 10.64 -3.69
C ARG A 145 6.86 11.59 -4.38
N VAL A 146 7.03 11.86 -5.67
CA VAL A 146 6.05 12.65 -6.45
C VAL A 146 4.70 11.94 -6.53
N ALA A 147 4.68 10.63 -6.78
CA ALA A 147 3.44 9.84 -6.84
C ALA A 147 2.72 9.80 -5.47
N ILE A 148 3.48 9.64 -4.38
CA ILE A 148 2.96 9.71 -3.01
C ILE A 148 2.41 11.12 -2.72
N ALA A 149 3.15 12.19 -3.05
CA ALA A 149 2.71 13.57 -2.87
C ALA A 149 1.43 13.88 -3.65
N ARG A 150 1.33 13.40 -4.91
CA ARG A 150 0.12 13.52 -5.72
C ARG A 150 -1.10 12.89 -5.04
N THR A 151 -0.90 11.76 -4.41
CA THR A 151 -1.95 11.03 -3.68
C THR A 151 -2.30 11.75 -2.38
N LEU A 152 -1.29 12.11 -1.56
CA LEU A 152 -1.47 12.82 -0.28
C LEU A 152 -2.14 14.18 -0.44
N ALA A 153 -1.83 14.93 -1.51
CA ALA A 153 -2.39 16.25 -1.78
C ALA A 153 -3.94 16.23 -1.88
N MET A 154 -4.51 15.09 -2.27
CA MET A 154 -5.95 14.89 -2.35
C MET A 154 -6.60 14.60 -1.00
N ASN A 155 -5.80 14.47 0.08
CA ASN A 155 -6.24 14.12 1.43
C ASN A 155 -7.18 12.90 1.45
N PRO A 156 -6.75 11.73 0.93
CA PRO A 156 -7.61 10.56 0.87
C PRO A 156 -7.79 9.92 2.25
N ASP A 157 -8.94 9.29 2.46
CA ASP A 157 -9.22 8.51 3.68
C ASP A 157 -8.36 7.25 3.80
N VAL A 158 -8.05 6.61 2.65
CA VAL A 158 -7.25 5.41 2.54
C VAL A 158 -6.29 5.55 1.37
N ILE A 159 -5.03 5.17 1.57
CA ILE A 159 -3.99 5.14 0.55
C ILE A 159 -3.69 3.68 0.20
N LEU A 160 -3.85 3.35 -1.06
CA LEU A 160 -3.54 2.04 -1.62
C LEU A 160 -2.16 2.12 -2.31
N LEU A 161 -1.27 1.18 -2.00
CA LEU A 161 0.11 1.14 -2.48
C LEU A 161 0.33 -0.21 -3.19
N ASP A 162 0.45 -0.20 -4.52
CA ASP A 162 0.64 -1.41 -5.34
C ASP A 162 2.12 -1.61 -5.65
N GLU A 163 2.82 -2.39 -4.85
CA GLU A 163 4.25 -2.71 -4.94
C GLU A 163 5.15 -1.47 -5.19
N PRO A 164 4.97 -0.36 -4.45
CA PRO A 164 5.55 0.93 -4.82
C PRO A 164 7.08 0.98 -4.73
N ILE A 165 7.72 0.05 -4.02
CA ILE A 165 9.18 0.02 -3.79
C ILE A 165 9.88 -1.15 -4.48
N SER A 166 9.15 -2.01 -5.20
CA SER A 166 9.70 -3.20 -5.88
C SER A 166 10.72 -2.87 -6.98
N ALA A 167 10.56 -1.72 -7.65
CA ALA A 167 11.45 -1.28 -8.73
C ALA A 167 12.74 -0.58 -8.26
N LEU A 168 12.93 -0.38 -6.95
CA LEU A 168 14.08 0.30 -6.38
C LEU A 168 15.23 -0.69 -6.10
N ASP A 169 16.47 -0.19 -6.19
CA ASP A 169 17.64 -0.91 -5.68
C ASP A 169 17.60 -1.04 -4.14
N VAL A 170 18.43 -1.93 -3.60
CA VAL A 170 18.41 -2.29 -2.17
C VAL A 170 18.55 -1.07 -1.26
N THR A 171 19.49 -0.17 -1.54
CA THR A 171 19.75 1.01 -0.69
C THR A 171 18.57 1.97 -0.70
N ASN A 172 18.04 2.28 -1.88
CA ASN A 172 16.89 3.15 -2.01
C ASN A 172 15.61 2.53 -1.44
N ARG A 173 15.49 1.18 -1.47
CA ARG A 173 14.36 0.46 -0.86
C ARG A 173 14.34 0.63 0.65
N GLU A 174 15.48 0.50 1.35
CA GLU A 174 15.57 0.69 2.80
C GLU A 174 15.21 2.13 3.21
N ILE A 175 15.74 3.12 2.49
CA ILE A 175 15.40 4.53 2.72
C ILE A 175 13.89 4.74 2.55
N MET A 176 13.31 4.20 1.49
CA MET A 176 11.89 4.39 1.17
C MET A 176 10.96 3.69 2.17
N LYS A 177 11.32 2.51 2.70
CA LYS A 177 10.57 1.87 3.79
C LYS A 177 10.47 2.79 5.00
N ALA A 178 11.61 3.35 5.43
CA ALA A 178 11.64 4.28 6.57
C ALA A 178 10.80 5.54 6.31
N GLU A 179 10.86 6.08 5.08
CA GLU A 179 10.07 7.24 4.67
C GLU A 179 8.56 6.94 4.65
N LEU A 180 8.12 5.81 4.08
CA LEU A 180 6.71 5.40 4.08
C LEU A 180 6.16 5.30 5.51
N LYS A 181 6.93 4.66 6.42
CA LYS A 181 6.52 4.56 7.83
C LYS A 181 6.47 5.94 8.52
N SER A 182 7.42 6.82 8.20
CA SER A 182 7.44 8.20 8.71
C SER A 182 6.24 9.00 8.19
N LEU A 183 5.92 8.92 6.90
CA LEU A 183 4.77 9.58 6.29
C LEU A 183 3.45 9.07 6.87
N GLN A 184 3.31 7.74 7.03
CA GLN A 184 2.12 7.15 7.65
C GLN A 184 1.87 7.73 9.04
N LYS A 185 2.92 7.79 9.89
CA LYS A 185 2.81 8.36 11.24
C LYS A 185 2.53 9.86 11.22
N LYS A 186 3.25 10.62 10.39
CA LYS A 186 3.12 12.09 10.27
C LYS A 186 1.72 12.54 9.88
N PHE A 187 1.09 11.80 8.96
CA PHE A 187 -0.25 12.11 8.44
C PHE A 187 -1.37 11.32 9.12
N ASN A 188 -1.04 10.43 10.06
CA ASN A 188 -1.96 9.42 10.60
C ASN A 188 -2.73 8.70 9.48
N ALA A 189 -2.01 8.38 8.40
CA ALA A 189 -2.61 7.88 7.17
C ALA A 189 -2.98 6.40 7.31
N THR A 190 -4.19 6.04 6.87
CA THR A 190 -4.61 4.65 6.76
C THR A 190 -4.08 4.09 5.44
N MET A 191 -3.24 3.06 5.49
CA MET A 191 -2.53 2.54 4.31
C MET A 191 -2.77 1.04 4.12
N LEU A 192 -3.01 0.66 2.86
CA LEU A 192 -3.04 -0.73 2.43
C LEU A 192 -1.93 -0.92 1.39
N PHE A 193 -0.98 -1.80 1.69
CA PHE A 193 0.26 -1.98 0.95
C PHE A 193 0.36 -3.39 0.38
N ILE A 194 0.53 -3.50 -0.92
CA ILE A 194 0.77 -4.79 -1.59
C ILE A 194 2.27 -5.00 -1.74
N THR A 195 2.72 -6.17 -1.34
CA THR A 195 4.09 -6.65 -1.57
C THR A 195 4.13 -8.17 -1.72
N HIS A 196 5.21 -8.67 -2.29
CA HIS A 196 5.59 -10.08 -2.28
C HIS A 196 6.82 -10.33 -1.39
N ASP A 197 7.38 -9.29 -0.77
CA ASP A 197 8.55 -9.36 0.11
C ASP A 197 8.12 -9.37 1.58
N GLN A 198 8.57 -10.41 2.32
CA GLN A 198 8.22 -10.61 3.73
C GLN A 198 8.85 -9.52 4.61
N GLU A 199 10.09 -9.09 4.32
CA GLU A 199 10.78 -8.08 5.14
C GLU A 199 10.09 -6.72 5.04
N GLU A 200 9.63 -6.35 3.83
CA GLU A 200 8.84 -5.14 3.64
C GLU A 200 7.57 -5.17 4.49
N ALA A 201 6.81 -6.28 4.41
CA ALA A 201 5.58 -6.45 5.16
C ALA A 201 5.84 -6.41 6.68
N PHE A 202 6.87 -7.09 7.17
CA PHE A 202 7.21 -7.13 8.59
C PHE A 202 7.72 -5.79 9.12
N PHE A 203 8.46 -5.02 8.33
CA PHE A 203 8.98 -3.72 8.72
C PHE A 203 7.90 -2.63 8.80
N LEU A 204 6.98 -2.63 7.81
CA LEU A 204 6.04 -1.53 7.62
C LEU A 204 4.76 -1.68 8.44
N SER A 205 4.28 -2.92 8.65
CA SER A 205 2.88 -3.15 8.96
C SER A 205 2.57 -3.24 10.45
N ASP A 206 1.39 -2.80 10.80
CA ASP A 206 0.77 -3.07 12.09
C ASP A 206 0.09 -4.46 12.06
N ARG A 207 -0.53 -4.84 10.92
CA ARG A 207 -0.98 -6.21 10.61
C ARG A 207 -0.60 -6.59 9.18
N ILE A 208 -0.46 -7.90 8.97
CA ILE A 208 -0.18 -8.50 7.66
C ILE A 208 -1.31 -9.47 7.34
N MET A 209 -1.89 -9.34 6.15
CA MET A 209 -2.83 -10.27 5.56
C MET A 209 -2.09 -11.10 4.52
N VAL A 210 -1.94 -12.39 4.77
CA VAL A 210 -1.32 -13.31 3.80
C VAL A 210 -2.40 -13.90 2.91
N MET A 211 -2.20 -13.77 1.58
CA MET A 211 -3.11 -14.30 0.57
C MET A 211 -2.46 -15.40 -0.25
N SER A 212 -3.24 -16.43 -0.56
CA SER A 212 -2.89 -17.50 -1.50
C SER A 212 -4.12 -17.93 -2.29
N GLU A 213 -3.97 -18.16 -3.60
CA GLU A 213 -5.02 -18.71 -4.47
C GLU A 213 -6.40 -18.04 -4.30
N GLY A 214 -6.40 -16.72 -4.12
CA GLY A 214 -7.62 -15.94 -3.96
C GLY A 214 -8.25 -15.96 -2.57
N ASN A 215 -7.61 -16.61 -1.58
CA ASN A 215 -8.08 -16.70 -0.20
C ASN A 215 -7.19 -15.91 0.76
N ILE A 216 -7.72 -15.50 1.91
CA ILE A 216 -6.96 -15.04 3.06
C ILE A 216 -6.56 -16.25 3.88
N GLU A 217 -5.26 -16.53 3.96
CA GLU A 217 -4.73 -17.64 4.74
C GLU A 217 -4.61 -17.29 6.23
N GLN A 218 -4.12 -16.07 6.51
CA GLN A 218 -4.02 -15.55 7.88
C GLN A 218 -3.93 -14.03 7.84
N MET A 219 -4.51 -13.37 8.83
CA MET A 219 -4.31 -11.94 9.08
C MET A 219 -3.99 -11.74 10.56
N ALA A 220 -2.78 -11.24 10.86
CA ALA A 220 -2.27 -11.10 12.23
C ALA A 220 -1.23 -9.97 12.32
N THR A 221 -0.80 -9.63 13.54
CA THR A 221 0.40 -8.80 13.72
C THR A 221 1.65 -9.55 13.19
N PRO A 222 2.72 -8.84 12.80
CA PRO A 222 3.96 -9.50 12.36
C PRO A 222 4.46 -10.55 13.37
N LEU A 223 4.43 -10.23 14.65
CA LEU A 223 4.89 -11.13 15.71
C LEU A 223 4.01 -12.39 15.83
N ASP A 224 2.69 -12.23 15.78
CA ASP A 224 1.77 -13.37 15.85
C ASP A 224 1.86 -14.23 14.59
N LEU A 225 2.01 -13.61 13.41
CA LEU A 225 2.18 -14.34 12.15
C LEU A 225 3.44 -15.23 12.17
N TYR A 226 4.51 -14.75 12.77
CA TYR A 226 5.77 -15.48 12.90
C TYR A 226 5.69 -16.59 13.96
N ARG A 227 5.13 -16.29 15.14
CA ARG A 227 5.09 -17.23 16.29
C ARG A 227 4.00 -18.29 16.18
N ASN A 228 2.88 -17.93 15.57
CA ASN A 228 1.66 -18.74 15.52
C ASN A 228 1.14 -18.88 14.06
N PRO A 229 1.92 -19.49 13.13
CA PRO A 229 1.48 -19.69 11.77
C PRO A 229 0.24 -20.61 11.76
N ALA A 230 -0.83 -20.16 11.05
CA ALA A 230 -2.12 -20.86 11.06
C ALA A 230 -2.10 -22.21 10.33
N ASN A 231 -1.16 -22.39 9.39
CA ASN A 231 -1.02 -23.61 8.59
C ASN A 231 0.42 -23.75 8.04
N ASP A 232 0.68 -24.89 7.40
CA ASP A 232 1.97 -25.20 6.80
C ASP A 232 2.36 -24.19 5.69
N TYR A 233 1.39 -23.69 4.94
CA TYR A 233 1.65 -22.70 3.91
C TYR A 233 2.26 -21.42 4.50
N ILE A 234 1.68 -20.88 5.58
CA ILE A 234 2.21 -19.71 6.28
C ILE A 234 3.61 -19.99 6.81
N ASN A 235 3.81 -21.16 7.41
CA ASN A 235 5.12 -21.55 7.93
C ASN A 235 6.18 -21.57 6.81
N GLU A 236 5.89 -22.19 5.67
CA GLU A 236 6.82 -22.28 4.54
C GLU A 236 7.05 -20.92 3.84
N PHE A 237 5.95 -20.20 3.58
CA PHE A 237 6.00 -18.97 2.77
C PHE A 237 6.50 -17.75 3.56
N VAL A 238 6.26 -17.70 4.87
CA VAL A 238 6.65 -16.56 5.71
C VAL A 238 7.79 -16.92 6.65
N VAL A 239 7.55 -17.86 7.59
CA VAL A 239 8.49 -18.10 8.70
C VAL A 239 9.82 -18.62 8.19
N LYS A 240 9.82 -19.72 7.43
CA LYS A 240 11.06 -20.33 6.91
C LYS A 240 11.83 -19.41 5.94
N GLN A 241 11.13 -18.56 5.18
CA GLN A 241 11.83 -17.60 4.30
C GLN A 241 12.56 -16.53 5.11
N LEU A 242 11.95 -16.02 6.17
CA LEU A 242 12.59 -15.09 7.09
C LEU A 242 13.77 -15.75 7.81
N ASP A 243 13.58 -16.94 8.38
CA ASP A 243 14.63 -17.68 9.08
C ASP A 243 15.83 -17.96 8.17
N LYS A 244 15.60 -18.36 6.93
CA LYS A 244 16.65 -18.59 5.94
C LYS A 244 17.47 -17.33 5.68
N LYS A 245 16.82 -16.19 5.47
CA LYS A 245 17.51 -14.90 5.27
C LYS A 245 18.38 -14.54 6.49
N TYR A 246 17.87 -14.72 7.72
CA TYR A 246 18.62 -14.48 8.94
C TYR A 246 19.82 -15.44 9.10
N GLN A 247 19.63 -16.73 8.80
CA GLN A 247 20.71 -17.72 8.84
C GLN A 247 21.82 -17.43 7.82
N ASP A 248 21.45 -17.05 6.60
CA ASP A 248 22.42 -16.69 5.56
C ASP A 248 23.23 -15.45 6.00
N LEU A 249 22.59 -14.42 6.53
CA LEU A 249 23.29 -13.24 7.08
C LEU A 249 24.24 -13.61 8.22
N SER A 250 23.81 -14.47 9.15
CA SER A 250 24.66 -14.91 10.29
C SER A 250 25.89 -15.68 9.84
N ARG A 251 25.79 -16.51 8.80
CA ARG A 251 26.92 -17.24 8.18
C ARG A 251 27.96 -16.30 7.58
N TYR A 252 27.51 -15.24 6.89
CA TYR A 252 28.42 -14.27 6.25
C TYR A 252 29.06 -13.30 7.24
N THR A 253 28.37 -12.95 8.32
CA THR A 253 28.85 -11.95 9.30
C THR A 253 29.66 -12.55 10.45
N GLY A 254 29.74 -13.88 10.58
CA GLY A 254 30.42 -14.57 11.69
C GLY A 254 29.75 -14.31 13.05
N ARG A 255 28.60 -13.66 13.10
CA ARG A 255 27.82 -13.42 14.31
C ARG A 255 26.80 -14.54 14.47
N GLY A 256 27.27 -15.69 14.93
CA GLY A 256 26.44 -16.80 15.32
C GLY A 256 25.87 -16.59 16.70
N LYS A 257 24.54 -16.90 16.82
CA LYS A 257 23.78 -17.10 18.05
C LYS A 257 23.46 -15.85 18.88
N TYR A 258 22.29 -15.30 18.64
CA TYR A 258 21.50 -14.80 19.76
C TYR A 258 20.77 -15.99 20.38
N GLU A 259 21.32 -16.51 21.49
CA GLU A 259 20.62 -17.36 22.44
C GLU A 259 19.80 -16.42 23.34
N GLY A 260 18.48 -16.67 23.45
CA GLY A 260 17.60 -15.97 24.40
C GLY A 260 16.15 -16.04 23.99
#